data_581b54ea974bd13850fcac502b5c8bdd
#
_entry.id   581b54ea974bd13850fcac502b5c8bdd
#
_cell.length_a   1.000
_cell.length_b   1.000
_cell.length_c   1.000
_cell.angle_alpha   90.00
_cell.angle_beta   90.00
_cell.angle_gamma   90.00
#
_symmetry.space_group_name_H-M   'P 1'
#
loop_
_entity.id
_entity.type
_entity.pdbx_description
1 polymer ?
#
loop_
_entity_poly.entity_id
_entity_poly.type
_entity_poly.pdbx_seq_one_letter_code
_entity_poly.pdbx_strand_id
1 'polypeptide(L)'
;MKLALALSALSAAVALAAPAEEYCNNGANCYAGVHNWGGFINYEPYQGNLMDACRYDENAVGGTGNLWGTKACVAVAVSDTKIGPETVQHLASCNHQNLTCIWNEPSLDYNLYASIVGDCAWAPNGCPITQQNYIDFIYSTLSEIGSSDWPSSVDTLLANGWRALLDWTQTGDTIPYTNFNDFLHYG
;
A
#
# COMPACT_ATOMS: atom_id res chain seq x y z
N MET A 1 56.98 44.91 -0.84
CA MET A 1 55.63 44.76 -1.42
C MET A 1 55.05 43.40 -0.99
N LYS A 2 54.03 43.38 -0.09
CA LYS A 2 53.37 42.15 0.35
C LYS A 2 52.00 42.13 -0.30
N LEU A 3 51.79 41.17 -1.21
CA LEU A 3 50.49 40.89 -1.81
C LEU A 3 49.68 40.06 -0.83
N ALA A 4 48.53 40.56 -0.38
CA ALA A 4 47.56 39.83 0.37
C ALA A 4 46.51 39.25 -0.61
N LEU A 5 46.44 37.93 -0.73
CA LEU A 5 45.38 37.24 -1.44
C LEU A 5 44.16 37.13 -0.49
N ALA A 6 43.09 37.78 -0.88
CA ALA A 6 41.80 37.58 -0.23
C ALA A 6 41.09 36.37 -0.87
N LEU A 7 40.94 35.29 -0.10
CA LEU A 7 40.06 34.16 -0.48
C LEU A 7 38.61 34.52 -0.16
N SER A 8 37.82 34.72 -1.18
CA SER A 8 36.37 34.83 -1.07
C SER A 8 35.77 33.42 -0.97
N ALA A 9 35.30 33.04 0.21
CA ALA A 9 34.54 31.82 0.38
C ALA A 9 33.11 32.01 -0.17
N LEU A 10 32.82 31.41 -1.33
CA LEU A 10 31.44 31.25 -1.82
C LEU A 10 30.78 30.17 -1.00
N SER A 11 29.93 30.55 -0.05
CA SER A 11 29.00 29.64 0.60
C SER A 11 27.86 29.34 -0.38
N ALA A 12 27.91 28.19 -1.02
CA ALA A 12 26.75 27.65 -1.73
C ALA A 12 25.71 27.24 -0.69
N ALA A 13 24.64 28.04 -0.57
CA ALA A 13 23.45 27.64 0.15
C ALA A 13 22.79 26.51 -0.64
N VAL A 14 22.92 25.27 -0.16
CA VAL A 14 22.10 24.17 -0.61
C VAL A 14 20.69 24.48 -0.14
N ALA A 15 19.83 24.91 -1.05
CA ALA A 15 18.40 24.95 -0.81
C ALA A 15 17.95 23.50 -0.61
N LEU A 16 17.77 23.08 0.65
CA LEU A 16 17.03 21.89 0.98
C LEU A 16 15.61 22.17 0.47
N ALA A 17 15.23 21.50 -0.63
CA ALA A 17 13.85 21.45 -1.04
C ALA A 17 13.06 20.92 0.16
N ALA A 18 12.10 21.72 0.65
CA ALA A 18 11.18 21.24 1.66
C ALA A 18 10.52 19.95 1.11
N PRO A 19 10.39 18.90 1.92
CA PRO A 19 9.67 17.72 1.48
C PRO A 19 8.26 18.15 1.08
N ALA A 20 7.76 17.53 0.04
CA ALA A 20 6.50 17.86 -0.60
C ALA A 20 5.29 17.62 0.33
N GLU A 21 5.09 18.48 1.33
CA GLU A 21 3.85 18.51 2.13
C GLU A 21 2.62 18.85 1.27
N GLU A 22 2.83 19.36 0.07
CA GLU A 22 1.78 19.81 -0.83
C GLU A 22 0.99 18.65 -1.48
N TYR A 23 1.55 17.44 -1.50
CA TYR A 23 0.87 16.25 -2.06
C TYR A 23 -0.03 15.48 -1.09
N CYS A 24 -0.05 15.83 0.19
CA CYS A 24 -0.85 15.18 1.21
C CYS A 24 -2.04 16.03 1.67
N ASN A 25 -2.72 16.66 0.73
CA ASN A 25 -3.98 17.34 1.00
C ASN A 25 -5.12 16.31 1.04
N ASN A 26 -5.49 15.88 2.24
CA ASN A 26 -6.48 14.82 2.44
C ASN A 26 -7.84 15.09 1.77
N GLY A 27 -8.22 16.33 1.56
CA GLY A 27 -9.44 16.65 0.81
C GLY A 27 -9.30 16.38 -0.69
N ALA A 28 -8.16 16.74 -1.29
CA ALA A 28 -7.86 16.43 -2.69
C ALA A 28 -7.63 14.93 -2.89
N ASN A 29 -6.96 14.28 -1.94
CA ASN A 29 -6.72 12.84 -1.95
C ASN A 29 -8.04 12.04 -1.87
N CYS A 30 -8.97 12.43 -1.00
CA CYS A 30 -10.29 11.81 -0.96
C CYS A 30 -11.00 11.89 -2.32
N TYR A 31 -11.01 13.06 -2.96
CA TYR A 31 -11.62 13.20 -4.29
C TYR A 31 -10.92 12.31 -5.33
N ALA A 32 -9.59 12.29 -5.34
CA ALA A 32 -8.81 11.43 -6.22
C ALA A 32 -9.11 9.94 -5.99
N GLY A 33 -9.19 9.51 -4.73
CA GLY A 33 -9.55 8.14 -4.36
C GLY A 33 -10.92 7.71 -4.89
N VAL A 34 -11.94 8.56 -4.71
CA VAL A 34 -13.29 8.29 -5.24
C VAL A 34 -13.27 8.22 -6.77
N HIS A 35 -12.54 9.12 -7.42
CA HIS A 35 -12.42 9.14 -8.87
C HIS A 35 -11.68 7.89 -9.41
N ASN A 36 -10.58 7.52 -8.78
CA ASN A 36 -9.81 6.33 -9.15
C ASN A 36 -10.63 5.05 -8.96
N TRP A 37 -11.30 4.93 -7.81
CA TRP A 37 -12.16 3.79 -7.51
C TRP A 37 -13.30 3.64 -8.52
N GLY A 38 -13.98 4.74 -8.87
CA GLY A 38 -15.12 4.71 -9.78
C GLY A 38 -14.77 4.67 -11.28
N GLY A 39 -13.53 5.07 -11.64
CA GLY A 39 -13.16 5.27 -13.05
C GLY A 39 -12.05 4.39 -13.60
N PHE A 40 -11.13 3.95 -12.76
CA PHE A 40 -9.92 3.23 -13.17
C PHE A 40 -9.80 1.81 -12.61
N ILE A 41 -10.50 1.51 -11.53
CA ILE A 41 -10.54 0.18 -10.94
C ILE A 41 -11.77 -0.55 -11.49
N ASN A 42 -11.52 -1.64 -12.19
CA ASN A 42 -12.58 -2.53 -12.66
C ASN A 42 -12.94 -3.52 -11.54
N TYR A 43 -13.49 -2.97 -10.45
CA TYR A 43 -13.70 -3.72 -9.23
C TYR A 43 -14.91 -4.67 -9.30
N GLU A 44 -14.76 -5.79 -8.63
CA GLU A 44 -15.84 -6.71 -8.28
C GLU A 44 -16.42 -6.35 -6.90
N PRO A 45 -17.67 -6.75 -6.59
CA PRO A 45 -18.32 -6.39 -5.32
C PRO A 45 -17.51 -6.71 -4.06
N TYR A 46 -16.74 -7.80 -4.05
CA TYR A 46 -15.91 -8.19 -2.91
C TYR A 46 -14.84 -7.15 -2.56
N GLN A 47 -14.32 -6.44 -3.55
CA GLN A 47 -13.33 -5.36 -3.33
C GLN A 47 -13.96 -4.17 -2.61
N GLY A 48 -15.24 -3.88 -2.90
CA GLY A 48 -16.02 -2.89 -2.14
C GLY A 48 -16.12 -3.27 -0.66
N ASN A 49 -16.41 -4.53 -0.36
CA ASN A 49 -16.48 -5.02 1.03
C ASN A 49 -15.12 -4.93 1.75
N LEU A 50 -14.01 -5.26 1.06
CA LEU A 50 -12.65 -5.08 1.61
C LEU A 50 -12.35 -3.61 1.86
N MET A 51 -12.73 -2.71 0.93
CA MET A 51 -12.51 -1.27 1.08
C MET A 51 -13.32 -0.70 2.24
N ASP A 52 -14.57 -1.09 2.39
CA ASP A 52 -15.39 -0.65 3.51
C ASP A 52 -14.81 -1.15 4.85
N ALA A 53 -14.40 -2.42 4.92
CA ALA A 53 -13.73 -2.94 6.10
C ALA A 53 -12.42 -2.19 6.41
N CYS A 54 -11.61 -1.87 5.40
CA CYS A 54 -10.41 -1.05 5.56
C CYS A 54 -10.72 0.34 6.11
N ARG A 55 -11.71 1.03 5.53
CA ARG A 55 -12.05 2.42 5.88
C ARG A 55 -12.67 2.57 7.26
N TYR A 56 -13.29 1.53 7.79
CA TYR A 56 -13.95 1.54 9.10
C TYR A 56 -13.15 0.81 10.20
N ASP A 57 -11.99 0.24 9.87
CA ASP A 57 -11.11 -0.34 10.87
C ASP A 57 -10.46 0.76 11.72
N GLU A 58 -10.74 0.73 13.03
CA GLU A 58 -10.21 1.73 13.98
C GLU A 58 -8.68 1.73 14.04
N ASN A 59 -8.03 0.59 13.78
CA ASN A 59 -6.58 0.50 13.77
C ASN A 59 -5.96 1.15 12.53
N ALA A 60 -6.61 1.01 11.37
CA ALA A 60 -6.16 1.66 10.15
C ALA A 60 -6.29 3.18 10.22
N VAL A 61 -7.33 3.65 10.88
CA VAL A 61 -7.83 5.01 10.71
C VAL A 61 -7.93 5.81 12.01
N GLY A 62 -8.01 5.17 13.17
CA GLY A 62 -8.32 5.87 14.42
C GLY A 62 -7.15 6.08 15.37
N GLY A 63 -6.12 5.29 15.31
CA GLY A 63 -5.10 5.26 16.34
C GLY A 63 -3.68 5.55 15.86
N THR A 64 -3.19 4.76 14.96
CA THR A 64 -1.80 4.79 14.50
C THR A 64 -1.64 5.20 13.05
N GLY A 65 -2.73 5.28 12.30
CA GLY A 65 -2.69 5.58 10.86
C GLY A 65 -1.94 4.53 10.05
N ASN A 66 -1.81 3.29 10.55
CA ASN A 66 -1.08 2.24 9.86
C ASN A 66 -2.01 1.42 8.97
N LEU A 67 -2.20 1.84 7.73
CA LEU A 67 -2.97 1.10 6.74
C LEU A 67 -2.40 -0.30 6.50
N TRP A 68 -1.07 -0.42 6.48
CA TRP A 68 -0.37 -1.66 6.17
C TRP A 68 -0.21 -2.60 7.38
N GLY A 69 -0.77 -2.21 8.51
CA GLY A 69 -1.04 -3.08 9.67
C GLY A 69 -2.44 -3.70 9.66
N THR A 70 -3.30 -3.29 8.72
CA THR A 70 -4.70 -3.73 8.64
C THR A 70 -4.91 -4.70 7.48
N LYS A 71 -5.36 -5.90 7.78
CA LYS A 71 -5.51 -7.01 6.82
C LYS A 71 -6.40 -6.64 5.64
N ALA A 72 -7.55 -6.01 5.89
CA ALA A 72 -8.49 -5.59 4.85
C ALA A 72 -7.89 -4.51 3.93
N CYS A 73 -7.10 -3.56 4.48
CA CYS A 73 -6.45 -2.51 3.70
C CYS A 73 -5.39 -3.10 2.75
N VAL A 74 -4.56 -4.00 3.26
CA VAL A 74 -3.58 -4.71 2.42
C VAL A 74 -4.30 -5.55 1.36
N ALA A 75 -5.36 -6.30 1.74
CA ALA A 75 -6.08 -7.15 0.81
C ALA A 75 -6.70 -6.36 -0.34
N VAL A 76 -7.37 -5.22 -0.06
CA VAL A 76 -7.94 -4.40 -1.13
C VAL A 76 -6.87 -3.71 -1.97
N ALA A 77 -5.76 -3.28 -1.36
CA ALA A 77 -4.65 -2.64 -2.08
C ALA A 77 -4.00 -3.55 -3.13
N VAL A 78 -4.01 -4.86 -2.88
CA VAL A 78 -3.38 -5.85 -3.78
C VAL A 78 -4.39 -6.63 -4.63
N SER A 79 -5.68 -6.33 -4.53
CA SER A 79 -6.73 -7.12 -5.17
C SER A 79 -7.00 -6.76 -6.63
N ASP A 80 -6.42 -5.68 -7.14
CA ASP A 80 -6.68 -5.21 -8.50
C ASP A 80 -5.38 -4.71 -9.18
N THR A 81 -5.28 -3.43 -9.50
CA THR A 81 -4.20 -2.87 -10.32
C THR A 81 -3.06 -2.30 -9.48
N LYS A 82 -1.98 -1.90 -10.16
CA LYS A 82 -0.84 -1.22 -9.53
C LYS A 82 -1.18 0.10 -8.82
N ILE A 83 -2.34 0.70 -9.10
CA ILE A 83 -2.81 1.93 -8.42
C ILE A 83 -3.62 1.61 -7.15
N GLY A 84 -3.74 0.33 -6.79
CA GLY A 84 -4.49 -0.10 -5.61
C GLY A 84 -4.02 0.56 -4.31
N PRO A 85 -2.73 0.54 -3.96
CA PRO A 85 -2.23 1.15 -2.73
C PRO A 85 -2.55 2.63 -2.61
N GLU A 86 -2.27 3.43 -3.63
CA GLU A 86 -2.58 4.86 -3.67
C GLU A 86 -4.09 5.10 -3.53
N THR A 87 -4.91 4.32 -4.23
CA THR A 87 -6.36 4.44 -4.17
C THR A 87 -6.90 4.14 -2.77
N VAL A 88 -6.36 3.12 -2.10
CA VAL A 88 -6.72 2.77 -0.70
C VAL A 88 -6.37 3.91 0.24
N GLN A 89 -5.16 4.44 0.17
CA GLN A 89 -4.73 5.57 0.99
C GLN A 89 -5.63 6.80 0.75
N HIS A 90 -5.92 7.12 -0.49
CA HIS A 90 -6.77 8.24 -0.85
C HIS A 90 -8.21 8.07 -0.34
N LEU A 91 -8.80 6.88 -0.46
CA LEU A 91 -10.15 6.61 0.03
C LEU A 91 -10.21 6.59 1.56
N ALA A 92 -9.20 6.05 2.23
CA ALA A 92 -9.10 6.10 3.68
C ALA A 92 -9.06 7.55 4.19
N SER A 93 -8.41 8.46 3.47
CA SER A 93 -8.35 9.89 3.81
C SER A 93 -9.71 10.59 3.78
N CYS A 94 -10.73 10.03 3.14
CA CYS A 94 -12.10 10.58 3.19
C CYS A 94 -12.69 10.57 4.60
N ASN A 95 -12.36 9.57 5.38
CA ASN A 95 -12.87 9.41 6.74
C ASN A 95 -11.91 10.01 7.79
N HIS A 96 -10.63 10.12 7.45
CA HIS A 96 -9.55 10.46 8.37
C HIS A 96 -8.60 11.48 7.77
N GLN A 97 -8.74 12.72 8.19
CA GLN A 97 -7.97 13.86 7.67
C GLN A 97 -6.50 13.89 8.11
N ASN A 98 -6.08 12.96 8.97
CA ASN A 98 -4.73 12.91 9.54
C ASN A 98 -3.93 11.70 9.06
N LEU A 99 -4.34 11.02 7.99
CA LEU A 99 -3.55 9.94 7.43
C LEU A 99 -2.22 10.46 6.87
N THR A 100 -1.20 9.67 7.08
CA THR A 100 0.13 9.89 6.52
C THR A 100 0.09 9.76 5.00
N CYS A 101 0.99 10.42 4.29
CA CYS A 101 1.17 10.19 2.85
C CYS A 101 1.61 8.76 2.59
N ILE A 102 1.21 8.19 1.46
CA ILE A 102 1.51 6.79 1.12
C ILE A 102 3.00 6.44 1.23
N TRP A 103 3.89 7.33 0.81
CA TRP A 103 5.35 7.13 0.93
C TRP A 103 5.92 7.31 2.34
N ASN A 104 5.14 7.84 3.26
CA ASN A 104 5.48 7.99 4.68
C ASN A 104 4.68 7.04 5.57
N GLU A 105 3.82 6.20 4.99
CA GLU A 105 3.13 5.16 5.72
C GLU A 105 4.14 4.21 6.39
N PRO A 106 3.83 3.71 7.58
CA PRO A 106 4.65 2.67 8.20
C PRO A 106 4.80 1.46 7.28
N SER A 107 5.92 0.76 7.39
CA SER A 107 6.10 -0.51 6.68
C SER A 107 4.99 -1.50 7.01
N LEU A 108 4.73 -2.40 6.08
CA LEU A 108 3.85 -3.55 6.28
C LEU A 108 4.19 -4.24 7.61
N ASP A 109 3.19 -4.41 8.47
CA ASP A 109 3.36 -5.12 9.72
C ASP A 109 3.85 -6.55 9.46
N TYR A 110 4.95 -6.91 10.11
CA TYR A 110 5.58 -8.20 9.87
C TYR A 110 4.76 -9.39 10.39
N ASN A 111 3.90 -9.18 11.40
CA ASN A 111 2.96 -10.22 11.84
C ASN A 111 1.87 -10.43 10.79
N LEU A 112 1.44 -9.35 10.13
CA LEU A 112 0.51 -9.46 9.00
C LEU A 112 1.15 -10.23 7.85
N TYR A 113 2.42 -9.90 7.50
CA TYR A 113 3.16 -10.67 6.50
C TYR A 113 3.29 -12.15 6.88
N ALA A 114 3.63 -12.44 8.15
CA ALA A 114 3.70 -13.81 8.66
C ALA A 114 2.34 -14.52 8.58
N SER A 115 1.23 -13.79 8.74
CA SER A 115 -0.10 -14.39 8.55
C SER A 115 -0.40 -14.79 7.09
N ILE A 116 0.30 -14.17 6.12
CA ILE A 116 0.17 -14.50 4.70
C ILE A 116 1.03 -15.74 4.35
N VAL A 117 2.29 -15.76 4.77
CA VAL A 117 3.25 -16.80 4.35
C VAL A 117 3.42 -17.94 5.35
N GLY A 118 2.89 -17.77 6.57
CA GLY A 118 3.02 -18.76 7.65
C GLY A 118 4.32 -18.65 8.43
N ASP A 119 4.61 -19.69 9.22
CA ASP A 119 5.74 -19.74 10.16
C ASP A 119 7.11 -19.54 9.49
N CYS A 120 7.22 -19.82 8.21
CA CYS A 120 8.47 -19.61 7.47
C CYS A 120 8.89 -18.14 7.37
N ALA A 121 8.00 -17.18 7.63
CA ALA A 121 8.36 -15.77 7.76
C ALA A 121 9.51 -15.56 8.75
N TRP A 122 9.51 -16.31 9.84
CA TRP A 122 10.47 -16.19 10.94
C TRP A 122 11.78 -16.99 10.75
N ALA A 123 11.88 -17.71 9.64
CA ALA A 123 13.14 -18.40 9.29
C ALA A 123 14.24 -17.38 8.92
N PRO A 124 15.54 -17.73 9.03
CA PRO A 124 16.66 -16.80 8.79
C PRO A 124 16.64 -16.07 7.44
N ASN A 125 16.04 -16.67 6.41
CA ASN A 125 15.89 -16.06 5.07
C ASN A 125 14.46 -15.65 4.77
N GLY A 126 13.52 -15.85 5.70
CA GLY A 126 12.09 -15.70 5.45
C GLY A 126 11.59 -16.61 4.34
N CYS A 127 10.40 -16.35 3.86
CA CYS A 127 9.88 -16.97 2.64
C CYS A 127 9.04 -15.96 1.86
N PRO A 128 9.11 -15.95 0.53
CA PRO A 128 8.33 -15.04 -0.29
C PRO A 128 6.86 -15.46 -0.32
N ILE A 129 5.98 -14.50 -0.63
CA ILE A 129 4.57 -14.77 -0.93
C ILE A 129 4.49 -15.57 -2.24
N THR A 130 3.79 -16.68 -2.21
CA THR A 130 3.44 -17.47 -3.39
C THR A 130 2.04 -17.11 -3.89
N GLN A 131 1.72 -17.52 -5.10
CA GLN A 131 0.37 -17.39 -5.65
C GLN A 131 -0.70 -17.99 -4.71
N GLN A 132 -0.41 -19.16 -4.10
CA GLN A 132 -1.36 -19.80 -3.18
C GLN A 132 -1.53 -18.97 -1.89
N ASN A 133 -0.44 -18.44 -1.33
CA ASN A 133 -0.52 -17.54 -0.18
C ASN A 133 -1.39 -16.32 -0.48
N TYR A 134 -1.26 -15.75 -1.68
CA TYR A 134 -2.08 -14.62 -2.12
C TYR A 134 -3.57 -14.98 -2.19
N ILE A 135 -3.91 -16.12 -2.80
CA ILE A 135 -5.29 -16.62 -2.87
C ILE A 135 -5.86 -16.79 -1.46
N ASP A 136 -5.15 -17.54 -0.61
CA ASP A 136 -5.57 -17.83 0.75
C ASP A 136 -5.74 -16.55 1.58
N PHE A 137 -4.85 -15.58 1.40
CA PHE A 137 -4.92 -14.28 2.05
C PHE A 137 -6.20 -13.52 1.69
N ILE A 138 -6.53 -13.38 0.42
CA ILE A 138 -7.75 -12.68 0.00
C ILE A 138 -8.99 -13.40 0.52
N TYR A 139 -9.09 -14.72 0.33
CA TYR A 139 -10.24 -15.49 0.76
C TYR A 139 -10.40 -15.53 2.28
N SER A 140 -9.31 -15.67 3.05
CA SER A 140 -9.39 -15.61 4.51
C SER A 140 -9.81 -14.23 5.00
N THR A 141 -9.33 -13.16 4.37
CA THR A 141 -9.72 -11.79 4.72
C THR A 141 -11.22 -11.56 4.47
N LEU A 142 -11.72 -11.98 3.32
CA LEU A 142 -13.16 -11.89 3.01
C LEU A 142 -14.02 -12.68 4.00
N SER A 143 -13.55 -13.85 4.41
CA SER A 143 -14.22 -14.65 5.44
C SER A 143 -14.24 -13.94 6.80
N GLU A 144 -13.11 -13.35 7.19
CA GLU A 144 -12.96 -12.65 8.48
C GLU A 144 -13.84 -11.40 8.59
N ILE A 145 -13.96 -10.63 7.50
CA ILE A 145 -14.85 -9.45 7.48
C ILE A 145 -16.33 -9.82 7.29
N GLY A 146 -16.66 -11.09 7.12
CA GLY A 146 -18.04 -11.55 6.86
C GLY A 146 -18.59 -11.09 5.52
N SER A 147 -17.74 -11.01 4.49
CA SER A 147 -18.16 -10.56 3.16
C SER A 147 -19.26 -11.44 2.57
N SER A 148 -20.31 -10.80 2.02
CA SER A 148 -21.36 -11.48 1.25
C SER A 148 -20.91 -11.81 -0.18
N ASP A 149 -19.90 -11.11 -0.67
CA ASP A 149 -19.43 -11.19 -2.04
C ASP A 149 -18.02 -11.79 -2.10
N TRP A 150 -17.78 -12.54 -3.17
CA TRP A 150 -16.53 -13.27 -3.39
C TRP A 150 -16.02 -12.99 -4.81
N PRO A 151 -14.72 -13.19 -5.08
CA PRO A 151 -14.23 -13.13 -6.44
C PRO A 151 -15.02 -14.04 -7.38
N SER A 152 -15.38 -13.55 -8.56
CA SER A 152 -16.14 -14.31 -9.55
C SER A 152 -15.45 -15.61 -9.97
N SER A 153 -14.13 -15.61 -9.93
CA SER A 153 -13.29 -16.81 -10.06
C SER A 153 -11.88 -16.55 -9.51
N VAL A 154 -11.16 -17.63 -9.19
CA VAL A 154 -9.73 -17.55 -8.85
C VAL A 154 -8.92 -16.98 -10.03
N ASP A 155 -9.27 -17.35 -11.26
CA ASP A 155 -8.56 -16.86 -12.45
C ASP A 155 -8.71 -15.34 -12.60
N THR A 156 -9.89 -14.78 -12.32
CA THR A 156 -10.12 -13.34 -12.34
C THR A 156 -9.31 -12.63 -11.25
N LEU A 157 -9.35 -13.17 -10.04
CA LEU A 157 -8.54 -12.66 -8.92
C LEU A 157 -7.05 -12.61 -9.27
N LEU A 158 -6.54 -13.69 -9.85
CA LEU A 158 -5.12 -13.77 -10.25
C LEU A 158 -4.79 -12.85 -11.42
N ALA A 159 -5.67 -12.73 -12.38
CA ALA A 159 -5.46 -11.87 -13.55
C ALA A 159 -5.41 -10.38 -13.17
N ASN A 160 -6.22 -9.97 -12.21
CA ASN A 160 -6.30 -8.57 -11.80
C ASN A 160 -5.23 -8.21 -10.75
N GLY A 161 -5.16 -8.94 -9.64
CA GLY A 161 -4.28 -8.59 -8.52
C GLY A 161 -2.90 -9.23 -8.59
N TRP A 162 -2.83 -10.56 -8.59
CA TRP A 162 -1.54 -11.27 -8.54
C TRP A 162 -0.61 -10.91 -9.70
N ARG A 163 -1.14 -10.87 -10.92
CA ARG A 163 -0.35 -10.49 -12.10
C ARG A 163 0.15 -9.05 -12.01
N ALA A 164 -0.67 -8.12 -11.54
CA ALA A 164 -0.25 -6.74 -11.36
C ALA A 164 0.91 -6.61 -10.36
N LEU A 165 0.87 -7.39 -9.26
CA LEU A 165 1.97 -7.49 -8.30
C LEU A 165 3.25 -8.03 -8.93
N LEU A 166 3.18 -9.13 -9.66
CA LEU A 166 4.34 -9.72 -10.34
C LEU A 166 4.92 -8.79 -11.42
N ASP A 167 4.04 -8.15 -12.20
CA ASP A 167 4.44 -7.21 -13.25
C ASP A 167 5.13 -5.97 -12.67
N TRP A 168 4.72 -5.53 -11.49
CA TRP A 168 5.36 -4.39 -10.83
C TRP A 168 6.66 -4.78 -10.13
N THR A 169 6.63 -5.86 -9.34
CA THR A 169 7.79 -6.28 -8.52
C THR A 169 8.93 -6.89 -9.31
N GLN A 170 8.65 -7.45 -10.49
CA GLN A 170 9.63 -8.14 -11.36
C GLN A 170 10.42 -9.24 -10.64
N THR A 171 9.80 -9.91 -9.67
CA THR A 171 10.46 -10.91 -8.81
C THR A 171 10.26 -12.36 -9.27
N GLY A 172 9.70 -12.57 -10.46
CA GLY A 172 9.36 -13.90 -10.98
C GLY A 172 8.04 -14.42 -10.41
N ASP A 173 8.02 -15.67 -9.93
CA ASP A 173 6.77 -16.33 -9.52
C ASP A 173 6.40 -16.11 -8.04
N THR A 174 7.23 -15.42 -7.28
CA THR A 174 7.03 -15.18 -5.85
C THR A 174 7.47 -13.77 -5.46
N ILE A 175 6.90 -13.23 -4.37
CA ILE A 175 7.14 -11.85 -3.97
C ILE A 175 7.77 -11.81 -2.56
N PRO A 176 9.04 -11.38 -2.44
CA PRO A 176 9.69 -11.17 -1.15
C PRO A 176 9.02 -10.04 -0.34
N TYR A 177 9.20 -10.06 0.98
CA TYR A 177 8.66 -9.04 1.89
C TYR A 177 8.99 -7.61 1.44
N THR A 178 10.24 -7.33 1.12
CA THR A 178 10.68 -5.99 0.73
C THR A 178 9.95 -5.49 -0.51
N ASN A 179 9.84 -6.33 -1.54
CA ASN A 179 9.17 -5.98 -2.78
C ASN A 179 7.66 -5.81 -2.60
N PHE A 180 7.05 -6.60 -1.72
CA PHE A 180 5.63 -6.45 -1.38
C PHE A 180 5.38 -5.17 -0.59
N ASN A 181 6.24 -4.87 0.41
CA ASN A 181 6.20 -3.62 1.15
C ASN A 181 6.37 -2.40 0.22
N ASP A 182 7.35 -2.45 -0.69
CA ASP A 182 7.61 -1.36 -1.63
C ASP A 182 6.42 -1.13 -2.59
N PHE A 183 5.74 -2.22 -2.99
CA PHE A 183 4.50 -2.10 -3.76
C PHE A 183 3.41 -1.36 -3.00
N LEU A 184 3.23 -1.63 -1.70
CA LEU A 184 2.23 -0.95 -0.88
C LEU A 184 2.50 0.55 -0.71
N HIS A 185 3.74 1.00 -0.93
CA HIS A 185 4.15 2.41 -0.87
C HIS A 185 4.23 3.06 -2.26
N TYR A 186 3.75 2.36 -3.30
CA TYR A 186 3.73 2.91 -4.65
C TYR A 186 2.54 3.87 -4.83
N GLY A 187 2.87 5.11 -5.21
CA GLY A 187 1.92 6.18 -5.48
C GLY A 187 2.46 7.19 -6.49
#